data_78951f4cec26bc6ec23d9805b7e6f183
#
_entry.id   78951f4cec26bc6ec23d9805b7e6f183
#
_cell.length_a   1.000
_cell.length_b   1.000
_cell.length_c   1.000
_cell.angle_alpha   90.00
_cell.angle_beta   90.00
_cell.angle_gamma   90.00
#
_symmetry.space_group_name_H-M   'P 1'
#
loop_
_entity.id
_entity.type
_entity.pdbx_description
1 polymer ?
#
loop_
_entity_poly.entity_id
_entity_poly.type
_entity_poly.pdbx_seq_one_letter_code
_entity_poly.pdbx_strand_id
1 'polypeptide(L)'
;MTEIKKIIYADNAATTSLDPLALDAMLPFLQDKFGNPSSLYSFSRPVKKALKEAREQIAECIGATPDEIFFTSGGTESNNWAVKSFVWTQSHRNKRIFISAIEHHAVFNSCLEVAKRFGASVTVIS
;
A
#
# COMPACT_ATOMS: atom_id res chain seq x y z
N MET A 1 -5.53 -42.09 16.37
CA MET A 1 -4.72 -40.92 15.95
C MET A 1 -5.25 -40.49 14.60
N THR A 2 -5.93 -39.36 14.56
CA THR A 2 -6.47 -38.79 13.30
C THR A 2 -5.29 -38.23 12.48
N GLU A 3 -5.05 -38.79 11.32
CA GLU A 3 -4.08 -38.24 10.36
C GLU A 3 -4.47 -36.79 10.02
N ILE A 4 -3.61 -35.84 10.39
CA ILE A 4 -3.78 -34.44 9.98
C ILE A 4 -3.44 -34.42 8.49
N LYS A 5 -4.46 -34.33 7.63
CA LYS A 5 -4.26 -34.14 6.19
C LYS A 5 -3.45 -32.85 6.00
N LYS A 6 -2.25 -32.97 5.39
CA LYS A 6 -1.40 -31.83 5.03
C LYS A 6 -2.14 -31.00 3.99
N ILE A 7 -2.53 -29.76 4.36
CA ILE A 7 -3.14 -28.81 3.43
C ILE A 7 -2.05 -28.29 2.50
N ILE A 8 -2.30 -28.36 1.20
CA ILE A 8 -1.46 -27.72 0.18
C ILE A 8 -2.15 -26.39 -0.19
N TYR A 9 -1.54 -25.29 0.23
CA TYR A 9 -2.01 -23.96 -0.13
C TYR A 9 -1.31 -23.49 -1.40
N ALA A 10 -2.06 -23.20 -2.45
CA ALA A 10 -1.54 -22.85 -3.78
C ALA A 10 -2.07 -21.49 -4.32
N ASP A 11 -2.70 -20.68 -3.48
CA ASP A 11 -3.24 -19.37 -3.83
C ASP A 11 -2.44 -18.23 -3.21
N ASN A 12 -1.15 -18.20 -3.50
CA ASN A 12 -0.24 -17.16 -2.98
C ASN A 12 -0.53 -15.75 -3.53
N ALA A 13 -1.32 -15.64 -4.59
CA ALA A 13 -1.79 -14.36 -5.10
C ALA A 13 -2.84 -13.71 -4.17
N ALA A 14 -3.62 -14.51 -3.45
CA ALA A 14 -4.59 -14.00 -2.49
C ALA A 14 -3.92 -13.58 -1.19
N THR A 15 -3.05 -14.43 -0.64
CA THR A 15 -2.30 -14.15 0.60
C THR A 15 -1.11 -15.10 0.75
N THR A 16 -0.20 -14.76 1.64
CA THR A 16 0.95 -15.61 2.03
C THR A 16 1.05 -15.67 3.54
N SER A 17 1.76 -16.67 4.06
CA SER A 17 2.20 -16.65 5.46
C SER A 17 3.17 -15.49 5.68
N LEU A 18 3.17 -14.95 6.90
CA LEU A 18 4.16 -13.95 7.29
C LEU A 18 5.55 -14.60 7.36
N ASP A 19 6.55 -13.95 6.76
CA ASP A 19 7.94 -14.38 6.85
C ASP A 19 8.42 -14.29 8.31
N PRO A 20 9.08 -15.34 8.85
CA PRO A 20 9.57 -15.34 10.22
C PRO A 20 10.50 -14.18 10.55
N LEU A 21 11.38 -13.78 9.63
CA LEU A 21 12.30 -12.64 9.83
C LEU A 21 11.53 -11.32 9.89
N ALA A 22 10.46 -11.19 9.09
CA ALA A 22 9.57 -10.04 9.15
C ALA A 22 8.84 -9.98 10.48
N LEU A 23 8.33 -11.11 10.99
CA LEU A 23 7.70 -11.19 12.31
C LEU A 23 8.66 -10.76 13.42
N ASP A 24 9.88 -11.31 13.43
CA ASP A 24 10.90 -10.98 14.43
C ASP A 24 11.25 -9.48 14.41
N ALA A 25 11.32 -8.87 13.23
CA ALA A 25 11.55 -7.44 13.09
C ALA A 25 10.37 -6.58 13.59
N MET A 26 9.14 -7.07 13.51
CA MET A 26 7.92 -6.38 13.95
C MET A 26 7.72 -6.44 15.47
N LEU A 27 8.03 -7.58 16.10
CA LEU A 27 7.73 -7.85 17.51
C LEU A 27 8.16 -6.73 18.47
N PRO A 28 9.37 -6.15 18.38
CA PRO A 28 9.77 -5.06 19.29
C PRO A 28 8.88 -3.83 19.20
N PHE A 29 8.30 -3.55 18.01
CA PHE A 29 7.42 -2.39 17.80
C PHE A 29 5.98 -2.66 18.24
N LEU A 30 5.59 -3.92 18.36
CA LEU A 30 4.28 -4.33 18.88
C LEU A 30 4.27 -4.40 20.41
N GLN A 31 5.43 -4.56 21.06
CA GLN A 31 5.54 -4.78 22.50
C GLN A 31 6.13 -3.55 23.24
N ASP A 32 7.35 -3.18 22.90
CA ASP A 32 8.15 -2.22 23.71
C ASP A 32 8.32 -0.86 23.03
N LYS A 33 8.44 -0.83 21.70
CA LYS A 33 8.74 0.38 20.92
C LYS A 33 7.47 0.91 20.21
N PHE A 34 6.41 1.14 20.96
CA PHE A 34 5.08 1.50 20.41
C PHE A 34 4.82 3.02 20.31
N GLY A 35 5.85 3.85 20.43
CA GLY A 35 5.71 5.31 20.40
C GLY A 35 5.16 5.85 19.06
N ASN A 36 4.43 6.96 19.13
CA ASN A 36 3.99 7.64 17.91
C ASN A 36 5.19 8.33 17.22
N PRO A 37 5.52 7.99 15.95
CA PRO A 37 6.67 8.57 15.25
C PRO A 37 6.57 10.08 15.03
N SER A 38 5.37 10.67 15.10
CA SER A 38 5.16 12.11 14.95
C SER A 38 5.33 12.90 16.24
N SER A 39 5.46 12.23 17.40
CA SER A 39 5.60 12.92 18.68
C SER A 39 7.03 13.43 18.91
N LEU A 40 7.15 14.46 19.77
CA LEU A 40 8.43 15.08 20.12
C LEU A 40 9.16 14.36 21.27
N TYR A 41 8.54 13.36 21.89
CA TYR A 41 9.10 12.65 23.03
C TYR A 41 10.32 11.80 22.63
N SER A 42 11.31 11.73 23.52
CA SER A 42 12.49 10.88 23.35
C SER A 42 12.14 9.40 23.17
N PHE A 43 11.07 8.95 23.83
CA PHE A 43 10.50 7.60 23.70
C PHE A 43 10.15 7.22 22.25
N SER A 44 9.74 8.17 21.43
CA SER A 44 9.34 7.91 20.03
C SER A 44 10.49 7.94 19.03
N ARG A 45 11.71 8.34 19.46
CA ARG A 45 12.88 8.39 18.55
C ARG A 45 13.22 7.06 17.89
N PRO A 46 13.21 5.91 18.60
CA PRO A 46 13.48 4.61 17.97
C PRO A 46 12.47 4.25 16.87
N VAL A 47 11.18 4.55 17.10
CA VAL A 47 10.11 4.31 16.13
C VAL A 47 10.27 5.20 14.89
N LYS A 48 10.53 6.49 15.09
CA LYS A 48 10.79 7.44 14.01
C LYS A 48 12.00 7.03 13.17
N LYS A 49 13.07 6.58 13.82
CA LYS A 49 14.28 6.09 13.14
C LYS A 49 13.97 4.85 12.30
N ALA A 50 13.30 3.84 12.87
CA ALA A 50 12.92 2.62 12.17
C ALA A 50 12.03 2.88 10.96
N LEU A 51 11.05 3.79 11.08
CA LEU A 51 10.19 4.17 9.97
C LEU A 51 10.98 4.85 8.83
N LYS A 52 11.98 5.68 9.17
CA LYS A 52 12.87 6.30 8.19
C LYS A 52 13.72 5.25 7.47
N GLU A 53 14.36 4.35 8.23
CA GLU A 53 15.18 3.26 7.68
C GLU A 53 14.37 2.33 6.76
N ALA A 54 13.14 2.00 7.14
CA ALA A 54 12.25 1.21 6.30
C ALA A 54 11.92 1.91 4.96
N ARG A 55 11.70 3.24 4.96
CA ARG A 55 11.52 4.00 3.72
C ARG A 55 12.77 4.00 2.86
N GLU A 56 13.95 4.21 3.46
CA GLU A 56 15.23 4.20 2.75
C GLU A 56 15.47 2.85 2.05
N GLN A 57 15.23 1.73 2.76
CA GLN A 57 15.37 0.39 2.20
C GLN A 57 14.42 0.13 1.03
N ILE A 58 13.15 0.50 1.15
CA ILE A 58 12.18 0.31 0.06
C ILE A 58 12.53 1.19 -1.12
N ALA A 59 12.90 2.45 -0.88
CA ALA A 59 13.30 3.38 -1.93
C ALA A 59 14.50 2.85 -2.73
N GLU A 60 15.52 2.32 -2.05
CA GLU A 60 16.69 1.72 -2.67
C GLU A 60 16.29 0.53 -3.57
N CYS A 61 15.39 -0.35 -3.11
CA CYS A 61 14.95 -1.51 -3.87
C CYS A 61 14.26 -1.17 -5.19
N ILE A 62 13.60 -0.01 -5.28
CA ILE A 62 12.82 0.40 -6.47
C ILE A 62 13.43 1.58 -7.21
N GLY A 63 14.60 2.06 -6.80
CA GLY A 63 15.27 3.21 -7.42
C GLY A 63 14.56 4.55 -7.20
N ALA A 64 13.87 4.69 -6.06
CA ALA A 64 13.18 5.92 -5.65
C ALA A 64 13.94 6.66 -4.54
N THR A 65 13.46 7.85 -4.18
CA THR A 65 13.91 8.56 -2.97
C THR A 65 13.00 8.23 -1.77
N PRO A 66 13.48 8.30 -0.52
CA PRO A 66 12.67 7.98 0.66
C PRO A 66 11.41 8.85 0.79
N ASP A 67 11.43 10.08 0.27
CA ASP A 67 10.29 11.01 0.31
C ASP A 67 9.18 10.62 -0.68
N GLU A 68 9.46 9.72 -1.63
CA GLU A 68 8.48 9.17 -2.57
C GLU A 68 7.78 7.91 -2.01
N ILE A 69 8.20 7.42 -0.84
CA ILE A 69 7.63 6.21 -0.21
C ILE A 69 6.57 6.58 0.82
N PHE A 70 5.35 6.11 0.59
CA PHE A 70 4.22 6.29 1.49
C PHE A 70 3.66 4.94 1.94
N PHE A 71 3.59 4.71 3.25
CA PHE A 71 2.97 3.53 3.81
C PHE A 71 1.46 3.72 3.90
N THR A 72 0.72 2.73 3.47
CA THR A 72 -0.75 2.67 3.49
C THR A 72 -1.22 1.41 4.21
N SER A 73 -2.50 1.34 4.54
CA SER A 73 -3.10 0.16 5.16
C SER A 73 -3.21 -1.05 4.21
N GLY A 74 -3.00 -0.85 2.91
CA GLY A 74 -3.04 -1.91 1.90
C GLY A 74 -3.27 -1.37 0.49
N GLY A 75 -3.28 -2.29 -0.49
CA GLY A 75 -3.40 -1.95 -1.92
C GLY A 75 -4.66 -1.16 -2.28
N THR A 76 -5.77 -1.39 -1.59
CA THR A 76 -7.01 -0.62 -1.81
C THR A 76 -6.82 0.86 -1.52
N GLU A 77 -6.17 1.21 -0.41
CA GLU A 77 -5.87 2.60 -0.08
C GLU A 77 -4.88 3.20 -1.08
N SER A 78 -3.80 2.47 -1.40
CA SER A 78 -2.79 2.92 -2.36
C SER A 78 -3.40 3.23 -3.73
N ASN A 79 -4.23 2.33 -4.26
CA ASN A 79 -4.91 2.51 -5.54
C ASN A 79 -5.86 3.72 -5.53
N ASN A 80 -6.66 3.84 -4.46
CA ASN A 80 -7.55 4.99 -4.29
C ASN A 80 -6.77 6.31 -4.23
N TRP A 81 -5.67 6.33 -3.48
CA TRP A 81 -4.83 7.51 -3.36
C TRP A 81 -4.22 7.89 -4.71
N ALA A 82 -3.60 6.96 -5.41
CA ALA A 82 -2.98 7.22 -6.72
C ALA A 82 -4.00 7.76 -7.74
N VAL A 83 -5.15 7.09 -7.91
CA VAL A 83 -6.18 7.50 -8.87
C VAL A 83 -6.79 8.85 -8.52
N LYS A 84 -7.16 9.05 -7.25
CA LYS A 84 -7.81 10.30 -6.81
C LYS A 84 -6.85 11.49 -6.85
N SER A 85 -5.60 11.31 -6.41
CA SER A 85 -4.58 12.36 -6.45
C SER A 85 -4.26 12.79 -7.87
N PHE A 86 -4.10 11.85 -8.81
CA PHE A 86 -3.89 12.17 -10.21
C PHE A 86 -5.02 13.04 -10.76
N VAL A 87 -6.27 12.64 -10.55
CA VAL A 87 -7.42 13.38 -11.07
C VAL A 87 -7.56 14.75 -10.40
N TRP A 88 -7.25 14.86 -9.12
CA TRP A 88 -7.33 16.11 -8.37
C TRP A 88 -6.27 17.12 -8.83
N THR A 89 -5.04 16.70 -9.01
CA THR A 89 -3.93 17.58 -9.45
C THR A 89 -4.08 18.07 -10.90
N GLN A 90 -4.86 17.36 -11.73
CA GLN A 90 -5.10 17.70 -13.15
C GLN A 90 -6.38 18.53 -13.35
N SER A 91 -6.70 19.44 -12.45
CA SER A 91 -7.98 20.20 -12.43
C SER A 91 -8.33 20.94 -13.74
N HIS A 92 -7.35 21.30 -14.59
CA HIS A 92 -7.54 22.09 -15.81
C HIS A 92 -7.37 21.30 -17.12
N ARG A 93 -7.22 19.99 -17.09
CA ARG A 93 -6.98 19.16 -18.27
C ARG A 93 -8.11 18.13 -18.47
N ASN A 94 -8.34 17.77 -19.73
CA ASN A 94 -9.18 16.61 -20.05
C ASN A 94 -8.56 15.34 -19.44
N LYS A 95 -9.17 14.83 -18.39
CA LYS A 95 -8.68 13.68 -17.62
C LYS A 95 -9.11 12.40 -18.32
N ARG A 96 -8.15 11.63 -18.83
CA ARG A 96 -8.41 10.31 -19.43
C ARG A 96 -7.70 9.25 -18.63
N ILE A 97 -8.43 8.20 -18.28
CA ILE A 97 -7.93 7.05 -17.54
C ILE A 97 -8.21 5.81 -18.39
N PHE A 98 -7.18 5.02 -18.61
CA PHE A 98 -7.29 3.73 -19.26
C PHE A 98 -7.08 2.65 -18.22
N ILE A 99 -7.98 1.67 -18.15
CA ILE A 99 -7.92 0.56 -17.21
C ILE A 99 -8.12 -0.75 -17.94
N SER A 100 -7.54 -1.83 -17.44
CA SER A 100 -7.79 -3.17 -17.95
C SER A 100 -9.17 -3.68 -17.52
N ALA A 101 -9.80 -4.52 -18.34
CA ALA A 101 -11.06 -5.18 -17.98
C ALA A 101 -10.92 -6.17 -16.81
N ILE A 102 -9.69 -6.63 -16.53
CA ILE A 102 -9.37 -7.59 -15.46
C ILE A 102 -8.79 -6.93 -14.20
N GLU A 103 -8.95 -5.61 -14.05
CA GLU A 103 -8.47 -4.90 -12.88
C GLU A 103 -9.19 -5.32 -11.59
N HIS A 104 -8.46 -5.26 -10.49
CA HIS A 104 -9.06 -5.42 -9.16
C HIS A 104 -10.09 -4.32 -8.89
N HIS A 105 -11.17 -4.67 -8.19
CA HIS A 105 -12.27 -3.74 -7.87
C HIS A 105 -11.81 -2.44 -7.20
N ALA A 106 -10.72 -2.44 -6.45
CA ALA A 106 -10.16 -1.23 -5.83
C ALA A 106 -9.69 -0.20 -6.86
N VAL A 107 -9.16 -0.65 -8.01
CA VAL A 107 -8.78 0.23 -9.13
C VAL A 107 -10.02 0.64 -9.90
N PHE A 108 -10.81 -0.35 -10.33
CA PHE A 108 -11.99 -0.15 -11.17
C PHE A 108 -12.99 0.85 -10.56
N ASN A 109 -13.39 0.59 -9.30
CA ASN A 109 -14.35 1.45 -8.60
C ASN A 109 -13.80 2.86 -8.33
N SER A 110 -12.50 2.99 -8.03
CA SER A 110 -11.88 4.30 -7.85
C SER A 110 -11.92 5.12 -9.14
N CYS A 111 -11.65 4.50 -10.29
CA CYS A 111 -11.71 5.16 -11.59
C CYS A 111 -13.14 5.60 -11.94
N LEU A 112 -14.14 4.75 -11.69
CA LEU A 112 -15.55 5.11 -11.91
C LEU A 112 -15.99 6.27 -10.99
N GLU A 113 -15.55 6.28 -9.75
CA GLU A 113 -15.90 7.35 -8.81
C GLU A 113 -15.30 8.69 -9.25
N VAL A 114 -14.02 8.74 -9.66
CA VAL A 114 -13.42 9.99 -10.14
C VAL A 114 -14.01 10.44 -11.47
N ALA A 115 -14.43 9.53 -12.34
CA ALA A 115 -15.17 9.87 -13.55
C ALA A 115 -16.48 10.60 -13.20
N LYS A 116 -17.26 10.04 -12.27
CA LYS A 116 -18.54 10.62 -11.82
C LYS A 116 -18.37 11.97 -11.12
N ARG A 117 -17.38 12.11 -10.24
CA ARG A 117 -17.23 13.30 -9.40
C ARG A 117 -16.47 14.44 -10.08
N PHE A 118 -15.50 14.12 -10.92
CA PHE A 118 -14.54 15.10 -11.46
C PHE A 118 -14.55 15.18 -12.99
N GLY A 119 -15.49 14.51 -13.64
CA GLY A 119 -15.63 14.56 -15.09
C GLY A 119 -14.47 13.91 -15.86
N ALA A 120 -13.77 12.95 -15.25
CA ALA A 120 -12.75 12.17 -15.94
C ALA A 120 -13.42 11.16 -16.89
N SER A 121 -12.81 10.90 -18.04
CA SER A 121 -13.23 9.83 -18.93
C SER A 121 -12.48 8.55 -18.59
N VAL A 122 -13.20 7.43 -18.46
CA VAL A 122 -12.59 6.11 -18.19
C VAL A 122 -12.85 5.23 -19.42
N THR A 123 -11.79 4.65 -19.94
CA THR A 123 -11.83 3.68 -21.03
C THR A 123 -11.33 2.34 -20.52
N VAL A 124 -12.17 1.32 -20.64
CA VAL A 124 -11.80 -0.06 -20.30
C VAL A 124 -11.21 -0.73 -21.53
N ILE A 125 -10.03 -1.31 -21.39
CA ILE A 125 -9.31 -2.04 -22.43
C ILE A 125 -9.52 -3.53 -22.16
N SER A 126 -10.08 -4.23 -23.13
CA SER A 126 -10.30 -5.69 -23.12
C SER A 126 -9.08 -6.44 -23.65
#